data_c76d99a44fc826668a97f5f1d00bf22c
#
_entry.id   c76d99a44fc826668a97f5f1d00bf22c
#
_cell.length_a   1.000
_cell.length_b   1.000
_cell.length_c   1.000
_cell.angle_alpha   90.00
_cell.angle_beta   90.00
_cell.angle_gamma   90.00
#
_symmetry.space_group_name_H-M   'P 1'
#
loop_
_entity.id
_entity.type
_entity.pdbx_description
1 polymer ?
#
loop_
_entity_poly.entity_id
_entity_poly.type
_entity_poly.pdbx_seq_one_letter_code
_entity_poly.pdbx_strand_id
1 'polypeptide(L)'
;MLLRPGRFRGRMPRRSVREFVYAETDGQVFLVRDRGVLRFPRADEPLPFETTPQGSMDFGDVRVRKVKPLLDRHPEEWFGRDGIFDREDVEGIVKRAVYMTMIRCVAEVVISKGPRILMVKARRGFSKGYWNIPGGFMDYGEGPDVGAKREAEEELGVDVVLDGLLDTYVSGFPGKPSYTLGFVYRGRIASDRFRLKPDEIEAVDWFPVDRGLLLTRNPFAKWSLVDFFLQSREAQRSLVVESHGLADRATPALRPTVFLDRDGVVNRGRAGYVRTPDHFEFLPGALDGMRRLQEAGWRLVLVTNQDAVGWKLIPKAQLRRIHDAMLKSLDKEGIDLAEIYYCPHRMTADCACRKPRPGMLLAAARDLQVNPRMAWMVGDKLSDLEAGRGFGCRVAWVGSKAWRARFAKAARSWRPDVVADDLAEAASTIAKGPVMEPPATREAKV
;
A
#
# COMPACT_ATOMS: atom_id res chain seq x y z
N MET A 1 -27.41 40.70 41.31
CA MET A 1 -28.42 39.93 40.62
C MET A 1 -27.89 39.68 39.19
N LEU A 2 -27.13 38.61 38.99
CA LEU A 2 -26.41 38.29 37.75
C LEU A 2 -27.20 37.18 37.02
N LEU A 3 -27.73 37.50 35.87
CA LEU A 3 -28.44 36.59 34.97
C LEU A 3 -27.41 35.68 34.30
N ARG A 4 -27.60 34.35 34.44
CA ARG A 4 -26.87 33.31 33.72
C ARG A 4 -27.45 33.16 32.31
N PRO A 5 -26.63 33.03 31.24
CA PRO A 5 -27.11 32.71 29.91
C PRO A 5 -27.49 31.24 29.82
N GLY A 6 -28.74 30.95 29.48
CA GLY A 6 -29.26 29.60 29.20
C GLY A 6 -28.60 29.00 27.96
N ARG A 7 -28.08 27.77 28.08
CA ARG A 7 -27.59 26.96 26.98
C ARG A 7 -28.80 26.36 26.22
N PHE A 8 -29.18 26.96 25.11
CA PHE A 8 -29.99 26.28 24.11
C PHE A 8 -29.12 25.27 23.36
N ARG A 9 -29.16 24.00 23.77
CA ARG A 9 -28.71 22.86 22.97
C ARG A 9 -29.89 22.37 22.12
N GLY A 10 -30.20 23.07 21.04
CA GLY A 10 -31.03 22.55 19.99
C GLY A 10 -30.20 21.51 19.21
N ARG A 11 -30.49 20.18 19.37
CA ARG A 11 -30.08 19.17 18.42
C ARG A 11 -30.73 19.52 17.07
N MET A 12 -29.92 19.96 16.10
CA MET A 12 -30.42 20.02 14.70
C MET A 12 -30.88 18.62 14.31
N PRO A 13 -32.05 18.47 13.68
CA PRO A 13 -32.49 17.18 13.18
C PRO A 13 -31.45 16.69 12.18
N ARG A 14 -30.97 15.43 12.36
CA ARG A 14 -30.14 14.76 11.36
C ARG A 14 -30.92 14.75 10.06
N ARG A 15 -30.49 15.50 9.04
CA ARG A 15 -31.08 15.40 7.70
C ARG A 15 -30.96 13.94 7.29
N SER A 16 -32.08 13.34 6.89
CA SER A 16 -32.11 11.99 6.37
C SER A 16 -31.26 11.94 5.10
N VAL A 17 -30.23 11.08 5.09
CA VAL A 17 -29.39 10.87 3.91
C VAL A 17 -30.24 10.12 2.88
N ARG A 18 -30.41 10.69 1.69
CA ARG A 18 -31.05 10.01 0.55
C ARG A 18 -30.07 9.01 -0.03
N GLU A 19 -30.47 7.75 -0.16
CA GLU A 19 -29.63 6.71 -0.71
C GLU A 19 -30.12 6.22 -2.07
N PHE A 20 -29.17 6.07 -3.01
CA PHE A 20 -29.41 5.60 -4.38
C PHE A 20 -28.50 4.43 -4.71
N VAL A 21 -28.88 3.62 -5.70
CA VAL A 21 -28.10 2.49 -6.20
C VAL A 21 -27.60 2.77 -7.60
N TYR A 22 -26.29 2.69 -7.79
CA TYR A 22 -25.62 2.79 -9.08
C TYR A 22 -25.17 1.41 -9.53
N ALA A 23 -25.93 0.79 -10.44
CA ALA A 23 -25.56 -0.45 -11.09
C ALA A 23 -25.00 -0.17 -12.49
N GLU A 24 -23.84 -0.76 -12.80
CA GLU A 24 -23.14 -0.60 -14.08
C GLU A 24 -22.50 -1.94 -14.48
N THR A 25 -22.62 -2.27 -15.76
CA THR A 25 -21.89 -3.36 -16.43
C THR A 25 -21.61 -3.00 -17.89
N ASP A 26 -20.42 -3.34 -18.39
CA ASP A 26 -19.99 -3.14 -19.79
C ASP A 26 -20.27 -1.72 -20.34
N GLY A 27 -20.04 -0.70 -19.51
CA GLY A 27 -20.28 0.70 -19.86
C GLY A 27 -21.76 1.09 -19.95
N GLN A 28 -22.67 0.23 -19.50
CA GLN A 28 -24.10 0.48 -19.43
C GLN A 28 -24.54 0.72 -17.99
N VAL A 29 -25.34 1.76 -17.77
CA VAL A 29 -25.81 2.21 -16.45
C VAL A 29 -27.32 1.97 -16.33
N PHE A 30 -27.74 1.31 -15.26
CA PHE A 30 -29.14 1.13 -14.95
C PHE A 30 -29.74 2.40 -14.36
N LEU A 31 -30.71 2.99 -15.06
CA LEU A 31 -31.46 4.16 -14.63
C LEU A 31 -32.97 3.89 -14.68
N VAL A 32 -33.68 4.53 -13.79
CA VAL A 32 -35.14 4.51 -13.78
C VAL A 32 -35.67 5.88 -14.18
N ARG A 33 -36.81 5.91 -14.87
CA ARG A 33 -37.48 7.16 -15.28
C ARG A 33 -38.52 7.55 -14.23
N ASP A 34 -38.38 8.74 -13.67
CA ASP A 34 -39.32 9.32 -12.71
C ASP A 34 -39.70 10.71 -13.19
N ARG A 35 -40.99 10.90 -13.50
CA ARG A 35 -41.57 12.17 -14.01
C ARG A 35 -40.82 12.78 -15.20
N GLY A 36 -40.37 11.91 -16.11
CA GLY A 36 -39.62 12.33 -17.30
C GLY A 36 -38.10 12.45 -17.13
N VAL A 37 -37.59 12.37 -15.90
CA VAL A 37 -36.17 12.48 -15.60
C VAL A 37 -35.57 11.10 -15.29
N LEU A 38 -34.37 10.84 -15.81
CA LEU A 38 -33.62 9.63 -15.53
C LEU A 38 -32.77 9.80 -14.24
N ARG A 39 -32.94 8.88 -13.33
CA ARG A 39 -32.23 8.85 -12.04
C ARG A 39 -31.77 7.46 -11.67
N PHE A 40 -30.90 7.36 -10.70
CA PHE A 40 -30.63 6.08 -10.06
C PHE A 40 -31.85 5.56 -9.30
N PRO A 41 -32.06 4.23 -9.21
CA PRO A 41 -33.00 3.65 -8.26
C PRO A 41 -32.70 4.12 -6.83
N ARG A 42 -33.70 4.36 -6.01
CA ARG A 42 -33.49 4.57 -4.58
C ARG A 42 -33.13 3.25 -3.89
N ALA A 43 -32.49 3.33 -2.74
CA ALA A 43 -32.03 2.13 -2.03
C ALA A 43 -33.15 1.21 -1.55
N ASP A 44 -34.37 1.74 -1.41
CA ASP A 44 -35.61 1.03 -1.04
C ASP A 44 -36.43 0.57 -2.25
N GLU A 45 -36.06 0.95 -3.47
CA GLU A 45 -36.73 0.48 -4.70
C GLU A 45 -36.19 -0.91 -5.09
N PRO A 46 -37.05 -1.87 -5.49
CA PRO A 46 -36.62 -3.18 -5.94
C PRO A 46 -35.82 -3.08 -7.25
N LEU A 47 -34.70 -3.82 -7.30
CA LEU A 47 -33.93 -3.97 -8.53
C LEU A 47 -34.39 -5.24 -9.26
N PRO A 48 -34.41 -5.24 -10.61
CA PRO A 48 -34.80 -6.41 -11.39
C PRO A 48 -33.71 -7.50 -11.50
N PHE A 49 -32.62 -7.37 -10.70
CA PHE A 49 -31.47 -8.26 -10.69
C PHE A 49 -30.83 -8.29 -9.31
N GLU A 50 -30.09 -9.36 -9.00
CA GLU A 50 -29.24 -9.44 -7.82
C GLU A 50 -27.98 -8.60 -7.98
N THR A 51 -27.36 -8.21 -6.86
CA THR A 51 -26.19 -7.33 -6.88
C THR A 51 -25.15 -7.71 -5.86
N THR A 52 -23.88 -7.40 -6.16
CA THR A 52 -22.78 -7.41 -5.20
C THR A 52 -22.25 -5.99 -4.93
N PRO A 53 -21.99 -5.61 -3.67
CA PRO A 53 -21.48 -4.27 -3.34
C PRO A 53 -20.08 -4.03 -3.92
N GLN A 54 -19.85 -2.81 -4.46
CA GLN A 54 -18.53 -2.35 -4.93
C GLN A 54 -18.00 -1.13 -4.17
N GLY A 55 -18.86 -0.43 -3.42
CA GLY A 55 -18.47 0.76 -2.66
C GLY A 55 -19.57 1.81 -2.59
N SER A 56 -19.25 3.00 -2.08
CA SER A 56 -20.18 4.12 -2.02
C SER A 56 -19.51 5.47 -2.24
N MET A 57 -20.31 6.44 -2.70
CA MET A 57 -19.94 7.84 -2.88
C MET A 57 -20.88 8.71 -2.06
N ASP A 58 -20.34 9.64 -1.26
CA ASP A 58 -21.12 10.59 -0.48
C ASP A 58 -21.07 11.98 -1.15
N PHE A 59 -22.26 12.57 -1.37
CA PHE A 59 -22.44 13.89 -1.97
C PHE A 59 -23.31 14.77 -1.04
N GLY A 60 -22.79 15.07 0.15
CA GLY A 60 -23.52 15.85 1.17
C GLY A 60 -24.65 15.03 1.82
N ASP A 61 -25.90 15.37 1.49
CA ASP A 61 -27.11 14.67 1.96
C ASP A 61 -27.52 13.49 1.07
N VAL A 62 -26.70 13.14 0.08
CA VAL A 62 -26.95 12.02 -0.84
C VAL A 62 -25.81 11.02 -0.77
N ARG A 63 -26.16 9.73 -0.64
CA ARG A 63 -25.25 8.59 -0.77
C ARG A 63 -25.61 7.76 -1.99
N VAL A 64 -24.63 7.45 -2.83
CA VAL A 64 -24.78 6.55 -3.98
C VAL A 64 -23.99 5.28 -3.72
N ARG A 65 -24.66 4.14 -3.58
CA ARG A 65 -24.03 2.81 -3.44
C ARG A 65 -23.75 2.25 -4.82
N LYS A 66 -22.48 2.04 -5.17
CA LYS A 66 -22.09 1.33 -6.38
C LYS A 66 -22.19 -0.16 -6.16
N VAL A 67 -22.83 -0.86 -7.09
CA VAL A 67 -23.02 -2.31 -7.07
C VAL A 67 -22.66 -2.91 -8.43
N LYS A 68 -22.22 -4.17 -8.43
CA LYS A 68 -22.11 -4.98 -9.64
C LYS A 68 -23.39 -5.78 -9.78
N PRO A 69 -24.14 -5.65 -10.89
CA PRO A 69 -25.30 -6.48 -11.15
C PRO A 69 -24.86 -7.91 -11.51
N LEU A 70 -25.64 -8.90 -11.07
CA LEU A 70 -25.51 -10.29 -11.46
C LEU A 70 -26.53 -10.54 -12.56
N LEU A 71 -26.09 -10.68 -13.80
CA LEU A 71 -26.92 -10.77 -14.99
C LEU A 71 -26.57 -12.01 -15.79
N ASP A 72 -27.59 -12.75 -16.26
CA ASP A 72 -27.43 -13.89 -17.16
C ASP A 72 -27.19 -13.46 -18.61
N ARG A 73 -27.61 -12.23 -18.96
CA ARG A 73 -27.49 -11.65 -20.31
C ARG A 73 -27.06 -10.20 -20.22
N HIS A 74 -26.38 -9.71 -21.25
CA HIS A 74 -26.04 -8.30 -21.40
C HIS A 74 -27.32 -7.44 -21.51
N PRO A 75 -27.44 -6.32 -20.75
CA PRO A 75 -28.62 -5.47 -20.80
C PRO A 75 -28.66 -4.67 -22.10
N GLU A 76 -29.72 -4.81 -22.88
CA GLU A 76 -29.93 -4.04 -24.13
C GLU A 76 -30.59 -2.68 -23.90
N GLU A 77 -31.31 -2.50 -22.78
CA GLU A 77 -32.12 -1.32 -22.49
C GLU A 77 -31.51 -0.33 -21.50
N TRP A 78 -30.25 -0.55 -21.10
CA TRP A 78 -29.58 0.34 -20.20
C TRP A 78 -28.96 1.53 -20.94
N PHE A 79 -28.56 2.55 -20.20
CA PHE A 79 -28.04 3.79 -20.78
C PHE A 79 -26.52 3.73 -20.91
N GLY A 80 -26.02 3.95 -22.12
CA GLY A 80 -24.58 4.05 -22.38
C GLY A 80 -23.97 5.16 -21.51
N ARG A 81 -22.91 4.80 -20.78
CA ARG A 81 -22.19 5.66 -19.84
C ARG A 81 -21.71 6.96 -20.49
N ASP A 82 -21.20 6.87 -21.72
CA ASP A 82 -20.66 8.01 -22.44
C ASP A 82 -21.76 8.99 -22.85
N GLY A 83 -22.95 8.49 -23.23
CA GLY A 83 -24.10 9.31 -23.61
C GLY A 83 -24.83 9.99 -22.45
N ILE A 84 -24.55 9.62 -21.19
CA ILE A 84 -25.24 10.20 -20.02
C ILE A 84 -24.92 11.70 -19.85
N PHE A 85 -23.72 12.14 -20.22
CA PHE A 85 -23.29 13.53 -20.03
C PHE A 85 -24.01 14.51 -20.97
N ASP A 86 -24.38 14.07 -22.17
CA ASP A 86 -25.00 14.89 -23.21
C ASP A 86 -26.54 14.98 -23.03
N ARG A 87 -27.11 14.18 -22.14
CA ARG A 87 -28.56 14.13 -21.91
C ARG A 87 -29.00 15.19 -20.92
N GLU A 88 -30.04 15.98 -21.28
CA GLU A 88 -30.66 16.97 -20.38
C GLU A 88 -31.64 16.32 -19.39
N ASP A 89 -32.22 15.15 -19.76
CA ASP A 89 -33.18 14.42 -18.94
C ASP A 89 -32.54 13.51 -17.87
N VAL A 90 -31.26 13.71 -17.51
CA VAL A 90 -30.56 12.95 -16.49
C VAL A 90 -30.24 13.80 -15.26
N GLU A 91 -30.59 13.31 -14.07
CA GLU A 91 -30.26 14.00 -12.81
C GLU A 91 -28.76 14.28 -12.66
N GLY A 92 -28.42 15.47 -12.13
CA GLY A 92 -27.02 15.86 -11.92
C GLY A 92 -26.22 14.93 -11.01
N ILE A 93 -26.88 14.24 -10.06
CA ILE A 93 -26.24 13.25 -9.19
C ILE A 93 -25.78 12.02 -9.98
N VAL A 94 -26.52 11.60 -11.03
CA VAL A 94 -26.13 10.50 -11.91
C VAL A 94 -24.85 10.89 -12.66
N LYS A 95 -24.82 12.05 -13.30
CA LYS A 95 -23.63 12.56 -14.02
C LYS A 95 -22.40 12.62 -13.11
N ARG A 96 -22.56 13.16 -11.89
CA ARG A 96 -21.47 13.23 -10.90
C ARG A 96 -20.97 11.86 -10.47
N ALA A 97 -21.87 10.91 -10.19
CA ALA A 97 -21.47 9.57 -9.76
C ALA A 97 -20.78 8.80 -10.89
N VAL A 98 -21.28 8.88 -12.13
CA VAL A 98 -20.66 8.29 -13.31
C VAL A 98 -19.26 8.88 -13.52
N TYR A 99 -19.11 10.21 -13.47
CA TYR A 99 -17.80 10.87 -13.56
C TYR A 99 -16.81 10.37 -12.48
N MET A 100 -17.28 10.21 -11.26
CA MET A 100 -16.44 9.73 -10.16
C MET A 100 -15.97 8.28 -10.31
N THR A 101 -16.64 7.48 -11.14
CA THR A 101 -16.26 6.08 -11.43
C THR A 101 -15.43 5.93 -12.72
N MET A 102 -15.20 7.01 -13.47
CA MET A 102 -14.32 6.97 -14.64
C MET A 102 -12.89 6.65 -14.21
N ILE A 103 -12.29 5.71 -14.93
CA ILE A 103 -10.88 5.36 -14.73
C ILE A 103 -10.03 6.54 -15.16
N ARG A 104 -9.14 6.98 -14.27
CA ARG A 104 -8.13 7.99 -14.59
C ARG A 104 -6.85 7.29 -14.98
N CYS A 105 -6.26 7.69 -16.11
CA CYS A 105 -4.98 7.17 -16.55
C CYS A 105 -3.86 8.14 -16.15
N VAL A 106 -2.79 7.60 -15.57
CA VAL A 106 -1.55 8.32 -15.28
C VAL A 106 -0.38 7.58 -15.93
N ALA A 107 0.63 8.32 -16.32
CA ALA A 107 1.84 7.78 -16.89
C ALA A 107 3.05 8.40 -16.18
N GLU A 108 3.95 7.53 -15.66
CA GLU A 108 5.07 7.92 -14.80
C GLU A 108 6.36 7.25 -15.29
N VAL A 109 7.53 7.81 -14.94
CA VAL A 109 8.83 7.30 -15.37
C VAL A 109 9.75 7.06 -14.17
N VAL A 110 10.26 5.85 -14.01
CA VAL A 110 11.40 5.57 -13.12
C VAL A 110 12.68 5.87 -13.89
N ILE A 111 13.23 7.06 -13.66
CA ILE A 111 14.51 7.48 -14.20
C ILE A 111 15.63 7.04 -13.26
N SER A 112 16.61 6.31 -13.76
CA SER A 112 17.68 5.75 -12.93
C SER A 112 19.09 6.10 -13.42
N LYS A 113 20.05 6.19 -12.45
CA LYS A 113 21.46 6.36 -12.69
C LYS A 113 22.24 5.45 -11.71
N GLY A 114 22.67 4.30 -12.19
CA GLY A 114 23.18 3.24 -11.33
C GLY A 114 22.10 2.76 -10.33
N PRO A 115 22.43 2.68 -9.03
CA PRO A 115 21.49 2.23 -8.00
C PRO A 115 20.51 3.33 -7.54
N ARG A 116 20.61 4.55 -8.09
CA ARG A 116 19.82 5.71 -7.68
C ARG A 116 18.69 5.98 -8.65
N ILE A 117 17.59 6.49 -8.12
CA ILE A 117 16.41 6.93 -8.86
C ILE A 117 16.26 8.44 -8.74
N LEU A 118 15.79 9.07 -9.81
CA LEU A 118 15.42 10.48 -9.81
C LEU A 118 14.02 10.64 -9.22
N MET A 119 13.88 11.61 -8.33
CA MET A 119 12.57 11.97 -7.79
C MET A 119 12.38 13.49 -7.85
N VAL A 120 11.13 13.89 -8.00
CA VAL A 120 10.67 15.28 -7.99
C VAL A 120 9.83 15.54 -6.74
N LYS A 121 9.96 16.73 -6.15
CA LYS A 121 9.13 17.15 -5.01
C LYS A 121 7.99 18.03 -5.51
N ALA A 122 6.77 17.55 -5.38
CA ALA A 122 5.60 18.24 -5.91
C ALA A 122 5.24 19.49 -5.10
N ARG A 123 4.96 20.62 -5.78
CA ARG A 123 4.47 21.86 -5.19
C ARG A 123 2.94 21.91 -5.10
N ARG A 124 2.26 21.15 -5.96
CA ARG A 124 0.79 21.10 -6.05
C ARG A 124 0.26 19.68 -6.23
N GLY A 125 -1.06 19.52 -6.29
CA GLY A 125 -1.71 18.24 -6.55
C GLY A 125 -1.73 17.30 -5.36
N PHE A 126 -1.98 16.00 -5.65
CA PHE A 126 -2.10 14.93 -4.66
C PHE A 126 -0.82 14.70 -3.86
N SER A 127 0.34 14.83 -4.52
CA SER A 127 1.67 14.62 -3.93
C SER A 127 2.30 15.90 -3.37
N LYS A 128 1.54 17.00 -3.18
CA LYS A 128 2.07 18.28 -2.68
C LYS A 128 2.92 18.11 -1.43
N GLY A 129 4.17 18.58 -1.49
CA GLY A 129 5.15 18.51 -0.41
C GLY A 129 5.84 17.16 -0.26
N TYR A 130 5.50 16.16 -1.08
CA TYR A 130 6.11 14.84 -1.08
C TYR A 130 6.92 14.61 -2.36
N TRP A 131 7.90 13.73 -2.23
CA TRP A 131 8.68 13.24 -3.35
C TRP A 131 7.90 12.19 -4.13
N ASN A 132 8.05 12.21 -5.45
CA ASN A 132 7.43 11.25 -6.36
C ASN A 132 8.39 10.95 -7.52
N ILE A 133 8.13 9.90 -8.29
CA ILE A 133 8.74 9.74 -9.61
C ILE A 133 8.08 10.74 -10.59
N PRO A 134 8.79 11.23 -11.61
CA PRO A 134 8.22 12.14 -12.61
C PRO A 134 7.05 11.51 -13.36
N GLY A 135 6.02 12.30 -13.65
CA GLY A 135 4.84 11.89 -14.40
C GLY A 135 3.54 12.51 -13.92
N GLY A 136 2.47 12.28 -14.66
CA GLY A 136 1.17 12.90 -14.42
C GLY A 136 0.01 12.23 -15.15
N PHE A 137 -1.07 12.99 -15.31
CA PHE A 137 -2.25 12.52 -16.03
C PHE A 137 -2.01 12.51 -17.53
N MET A 138 -2.49 11.46 -18.18
CA MET A 138 -2.51 11.39 -19.63
C MET A 138 -3.53 12.37 -20.22
N ASP A 139 -3.17 13.00 -21.32
CA ASP A 139 -4.06 13.83 -22.12
C ASP A 139 -4.97 12.98 -23.03
N TYR A 140 -6.06 13.59 -23.48
CA TYR A 140 -6.98 12.92 -24.39
C TYR A 140 -6.30 12.59 -25.72
N GLY A 141 -6.34 11.31 -26.10
CA GLY A 141 -5.82 10.84 -27.39
C GLY A 141 -4.33 10.54 -27.42
N GLU A 142 -3.59 10.72 -26.32
CA GLU A 142 -2.17 10.33 -26.28
C GLU A 142 -1.98 8.88 -25.80
N GLY A 143 -0.92 8.22 -26.29
CA GLY A 143 -0.48 6.92 -25.80
C GLY A 143 0.23 7.04 -24.44
N PRO A 144 0.26 5.96 -23.62
CA PRO A 144 0.88 5.99 -22.31
C PRO A 144 2.38 6.33 -22.32
N ASP A 145 3.11 5.91 -23.33
CA ASP A 145 4.52 6.23 -23.55
C ASP A 145 4.73 7.71 -23.90
N VAL A 146 3.85 8.28 -24.73
CA VAL A 146 3.87 9.70 -25.08
C VAL A 146 3.59 10.54 -23.84
N GLY A 147 2.53 10.21 -23.06
CA GLY A 147 2.18 10.90 -21.83
C GLY A 147 3.28 10.84 -20.77
N ALA A 148 3.86 9.65 -20.55
CA ALA A 148 4.96 9.47 -19.62
C ALA A 148 6.17 10.35 -19.96
N LYS A 149 6.55 10.37 -21.24
CA LYS A 149 7.66 11.19 -21.73
C LYS A 149 7.34 12.67 -21.58
N ARG A 150 6.18 13.14 -22.09
CA ARG A 150 5.76 14.54 -22.03
C ARG A 150 5.76 15.08 -20.61
N GLU A 151 5.10 14.40 -19.68
CA GLU A 151 5.02 14.82 -18.27
C GLU A 151 6.41 14.91 -17.62
N ALA A 152 7.26 13.90 -17.83
CA ALA A 152 8.61 13.89 -17.26
C ALA A 152 9.49 15.02 -17.88
N GLU A 153 9.38 15.30 -19.17
CA GLU A 153 10.09 16.39 -19.84
C GLU A 153 9.58 17.77 -19.40
N GLU A 154 8.27 17.93 -19.20
CA GLU A 154 7.67 19.17 -18.67
C GLU A 154 8.14 19.47 -17.24
N GLU A 155 8.13 18.46 -16.36
CA GLU A 155 8.53 18.62 -14.96
C GLU A 155 10.03 18.91 -14.80
N LEU A 156 10.87 18.22 -15.59
CA LEU A 156 12.33 18.24 -15.47
C LEU A 156 13.03 19.25 -16.38
N GLY A 157 12.40 19.63 -17.51
CA GLY A 157 12.99 20.50 -18.53
C GLY A 157 14.22 19.91 -19.22
N VAL A 158 14.29 18.57 -19.33
CA VAL A 158 15.34 17.83 -20.02
C VAL A 158 14.74 16.70 -20.85
N ASP A 159 15.42 16.31 -21.93
CA ASP A 159 14.97 15.19 -22.77
C ASP A 159 15.00 13.87 -21.99
N VAL A 160 13.91 13.10 -22.12
CA VAL A 160 13.73 11.79 -21.51
C VAL A 160 13.66 10.71 -22.58
N VAL A 161 14.45 9.67 -22.42
CA VAL A 161 14.42 8.48 -23.27
C VAL A 161 13.78 7.34 -22.46
N LEU A 162 12.70 6.78 -22.98
CA LEU A 162 12.04 5.61 -22.37
C LEU A 162 12.74 4.33 -22.83
N ASP A 163 13.04 3.45 -21.87
CA ASP A 163 13.68 2.14 -22.13
C ASP A 163 12.66 0.98 -22.18
N GLY A 164 11.37 1.26 -21.94
CA GLY A 164 10.27 0.32 -21.99
C GLY A 164 9.35 0.39 -20.79
N LEU A 165 8.19 -0.26 -20.91
CA LEU A 165 7.21 -0.36 -19.83
C LEU A 165 7.79 -1.21 -18.69
N LEU A 166 7.77 -0.67 -17.48
CA LEU A 166 8.16 -1.39 -16.27
C LEU A 166 7.03 -2.30 -15.81
N ASP A 167 5.85 -1.74 -15.58
CA ASP A 167 4.61 -2.47 -15.28
C ASP A 167 3.40 -1.51 -15.34
N THR A 168 2.21 -2.09 -15.15
CA THR A 168 0.94 -1.35 -15.02
C THR A 168 0.33 -1.60 -13.64
N TYR A 169 -0.23 -0.55 -13.04
CA TYR A 169 -0.75 -0.60 -11.70
C TYR A 169 -2.18 -0.07 -11.63
N VAL A 170 -3.00 -0.72 -10.81
CA VAL A 170 -4.34 -0.22 -10.48
C VAL A 170 -4.35 0.15 -9.02
N SER A 171 -4.76 1.37 -8.70
CA SER A 171 -4.98 1.82 -7.33
C SER A 171 -6.36 2.44 -7.18
N GLY A 172 -7.02 2.10 -6.08
CA GLY A 172 -8.29 2.70 -5.67
C GLY A 172 -8.23 3.11 -4.21
N PHE A 173 -9.15 3.94 -3.80
CA PHE A 173 -9.32 4.28 -2.38
C PHE A 173 -10.30 3.30 -1.75
N PRO A 174 -9.98 2.64 -0.61
CA PRO A 174 -10.90 1.76 0.08
C PRO A 174 -12.25 2.40 0.32
N GLY A 175 -13.32 1.73 -0.09
CA GLY A 175 -14.71 2.23 0.03
C GLY A 175 -15.11 3.31 -0.98
N LYS A 176 -14.24 3.66 -1.94
CA LYS A 176 -14.57 4.56 -3.06
C LYS A 176 -14.52 3.78 -4.37
N PRO A 177 -15.49 3.98 -5.27
CA PRO A 177 -15.55 3.26 -6.55
C PRO A 177 -14.69 3.90 -7.65
N SER A 178 -13.76 4.77 -7.31
CA SER A 178 -12.85 5.42 -8.27
C SER A 178 -11.50 4.72 -8.28
N TYR A 179 -10.99 4.43 -9.48
CA TYR A 179 -9.71 3.80 -9.71
C TYR A 179 -8.82 4.66 -10.60
N THR A 180 -7.52 4.53 -10.41
CA THR A 180 -6.50 5.08 -11.29
C THR A 180 -5.72 3.92 -11.90
N LEU A 181 -5.55 3.92 -13.21
CA LEU A 181 -4.68 3.03 -13.95
C LEU A 181 -3.37 3.77 -14.22
N GLY A 182 -2.27 3.24 -13.72
CA GLY A 182 -0.93 3.80 -13.91
C GLY A 182 -0.12 2.95 -14.88
N PHE A 183 0.53 3.62 -15.81
CA PHE A 183 1.56 3.05 -16.69
C PHE A 183 2.90 3.60 -16.23
N VAL A 184 3.82 2.73 -15.83
CA VAL A 184 5.14 3.18 -15.37
C VAL A 184 6.22 2.64 -16.29
N TYR A 185 7.02 3.55 -16.82
CA TYR A 185 8.13 3.26 -17.72
C TYR A 185 9.46 3.33 -17.00
N ARG A 186 10.45 2.60 -17.51
CA ARG A 186 11.86 2.88 -17.22
C ARG A 186 12.35 3.93 -18.18
N GLY A 187 13.20 4.82 -17.67
CA GLY A 187 13.75 5.87 -18.51
C GLY A 187 15.11 6.35 -18.02
N ARG A 188 15.73 7.16 -18.84
CA ARG A 188 17.03 7.80 -18.59
C ARG A 188 17.05 9.21 -19.20
N ILE A 189 17.92 10.03 -18.67
CA ILE A 189 18.16 11.40 -19.13
C ILE A 189 19.63 11.56 -19.55
N ALA A 190 19.87 12.40 -20.53
CA ALA A 190 21.22 12.67 -21.01
C ALA A 190 21.95 13.74 -20.18
N SER A 191 21.23 14.52 -19.37
CA SER A 191 21.78 15.67 -18.65
C SER A 191 21.09 15.85 -17.28
N ASP A 192 21.87 16.20 -16.26
CA ASP A 192 21.38 16.61 -14.94
C ASP A 192 21.14 18.14 -14.85
N ARG A 193 21.08 18.85 -15.99
CA ARG A 193 20.82 20.31 -16.03
C ARG A 193 19.33 20.58 -16.09
N PHE A 194 18.65 20.38 -14.98
CA PHE A 194 17.20 20.53 -14.87
C PHE A 194 16.74 21.98 -15.03
N ARG A 195 15.60 22.16 -15.73
CA ARG A 195 14.83 23.41 -15.81
C ARG A 195 13.42 23.10 -15.32
N LEU A 196 13.28 23.05 -13.99
CA LEU A 196 12.04 22.64 -13.34
C LEU A 196 10.89 23.58 -13.67
N LYS A 197 9.67 23.04 -13.78
CA LYS A 197 8.42 23.79 -13.90
C LYS A 197 8.07 24.38 -12.52
N PRO A 198 8.26 25.68 -12.29
CA PRO A 198 8.35 26.24 -10.93
C PRO A 198 7.01 26.27 -10.18
N ASP A 199 5.89 26.19 -10.87
CA ASP A 199 4.53 26.11 -10.34
C ASP A 199 4.13 24.67 -9.93
N GLU A 200 4.82 23.66 -10.43
CA GLU A 200 4.52 22.24 -10.17
C GLU A 200 5.58 21.57 -9.31
N ILE A 201 6.86 21.83 -9.59
CA ILE A 201 7.99 21.13 -8.96
C ILE A 201 8.78 22.08 -8.06
N GLU A 202 8.98 21.66 -6.80
CA GLU A 202 9.76 22.38 -5.80
C GLU A 202 11.25 22.04 -5.87
N ALA A 203 11.57 20.76 -6.09
CA ALA A 203 12.94 20.25 -6.10
C ALA A 203 13.04 18.94 -6.88
N VAL A 204 14.25 18.59 -7.30
CA VAL A 204 14.63 17.32 -7.92
C VAL A 204 15.90 16.83 -7.26
N ASP A 205 16.01 15.51 -7.01
CA ASP A 205 17.23 14.91 -6.45
C ASP A 205 17.29 13.39 -6.73
N TRP A 206 18.49 12.82 -6.58
CA TRP A 206 18.78 11.41 -6.75
C TRP A 206 18.82 10.65 -5.43
N PHE A 207 17.99 9.63 -5.27
CA PHE A 207 17.88 8.84 -4.05
C PHE A 207 18.18 7.35 -4.29
N PRO A 208 18.77 6.64 -3.31
CA PRO A 208 18.69 5.19 -3.28
C PRO A 208 17.23 4.73 -3.18
N VAL A 209 16.91 3.57 -3.74
CA VAL A 209 15.51 3.07 -3.81
C VAL A 209 14.84 3.03 -2.44
N ASP A 210 15.52 2.55 -1.42
CA ASP A 210 15.00 2.45 -0.05
C ASP A 210 14.65 3.81 0.57
N ARG A 211 15.42 4.88 0.22
CA ARG A 211 15.08 6.26 0.59
C ARG A 211 13.89 6.77 -0.19
N GLY A 212 13.85 6.55 -1.51
CA GLY A 212 12.73 6.93 -2.36
C GLY A 212 11.40 6.37 -1.87
N LEU A 213 11.40 5.09 -1.48
CA LEU A 213 10.23 4.40 -0.91
C LEU A 213 9.69 5.05 0.38
N LEU A 214 10.53 5.64 1.20
CA LEU A 214 10.10 6.37 2.41
C LEU A 214 9.57 7.76 2.09
N LEU A 215 10.12 8.41 1.06
CA LEU A 215 9.81 9.81 0.72
C LEU A 215 8.51 9.96 -0.04
N THR A 216 8.10 8.94 -0.81
CA THR A 216 6.84 8.97 -1.58
C THR A 216 5.65 8.47 -0.76
N ARG A 217 4.48 9.09 -1.03
CA ARG A 217 3.17 8.58 -0.58
C ARG A 217 2.36 7.97 -1.71
N ASN A 218 2.82 8.11 -2.95
CA ASN A 218 2.16 7.56 -4.12
C ASN A 218 2.29 6.03 -4.15
N PRO A 219 1.18 5.25 -4.12
CA PRO A 219 1.24 3.79 -4.18
C PRO A 219 1.90 3.27 -5.47
N PHE A 220 1.64 3.91 -6.61
CA PHE A 220 2.26 3.52 -7.89
C PHE A 220 3.77 3.67 -7.83
N ALA A 221 4.28 4.82 -7.37
CA ALA A 221 5.71 5.04 -7.20
C ALA A 221 6.33 3.99 -6.26
N LYS A 222 5.66 3.60 -5.17
CA LYS A 222 6.19 2.55 -4.28
C LYS A 222 6.31 1.21 -4.99
N TRP A 223 5.26 0.76 -5.64
CA TRP A 223 5.27 -0.53 -6.32
C TRP A 223 6.27 -0.55 -7.48
N SER A 224 6.29 0.50 -8.29
CA SER A 224 7.26 0.60 -9.40
C SER A 224 8.72 0.68 -8.93
N LEU A 225 8.98 1.32 -7.78
CA LEU A 225 10.32 1.34 -7.20
C LEU A 225 10.76 -0.04 -6.68
N VAL A 226 9.84 -0.85 -6.15
CA VAL A 226 10.13 -2.25 -5.80
C VAL A 226 10.39 -3.08 -7.05
N ASP A 227 9.54 -2.95 -8.08
CA ASP A 227 9.70 -3.68 -9.33
C ASP A 227 10.99 -3.26 -10.07
N PHE A 228 11.33 -1.97 -10.08
CA PHE A 228 12.62 -1.48 -10.55
C PHE A 228 13.79 -2.11 -9.76
N PHE A 229 13.70 -2.15 -8.42
CA PHE A 229 14.73 -2.78 -7.59
C PHE A 229 14.91 -4.25 -7.94
N LEU A 230 13.82 -5.00 -8.13
CA LEU A 230 13.87 -6.42 -8.49
C LEU A 230 14.46 -6.69 -9.88
N GLN A 231 14.34 -5.73 -10.80
CA GLN A 231 14.89 -5.83 -12.16
C GLN A 231 16.31 -5.23 -12.29
N SER A 232 16.76 -4.39 -11.36
CA SER A 232 18.05 -3.71 -11.41
C SER A 232 19.10 -4.44 -10.58
N ARG A 233 20.04 -5.11 -11.25
CA ARG A 233 21.20 -5.76 -10.59
C ARG A 233 22.03 -4.77 -9.76
N GLU A 234 22.18 -3.54 -10.21
CA GLU A 234 22.96 -2.50 -9.52
C GLU A 234 22.26 -2.07 -8.22
N ALA A 235 20.94 -1.83 -8.28
CA ALA A 235 20.16 -1.50 -7.09
C ALA A 235 20.18 -2.66 -6.07
N GLN A 236 20.06 -3.91 -6.53
CA GLN A 236 20.13 -5.09 -5.66
C GLN A 236 21.52 -5.25 -5.00
N ARG A 237 22.61 -5.05 -5.75
CA ARG A 237 23.98 -5.13 -5.21
C ARG A 237 24.28 -4.02 -4.22
N SER A 238 23.68 -2.85 -4.35
CA SER A 238 23.84 -1.73 -3.40
C SER A 238 23.20 -1.99 -2.03
N LEU A 239 22.27 -2.95 -1.96
CA LEU A 239 21.54 -3.28 -0.73
C LEU A 239 22.15 -4.50 -0.04
N VAL A 240 22.87 -4.30 1.06
CA VAL A 240 23.40 -5.36 1.90
C VAL A 240 22.54 -5.49 3.16
N VAL A 241 21.97 -6.67 3.37
CA VAL A 241 21.13 -7.00 4.53
C VAL A 241 21.58 -8.35 5.09
N GLU A 242 21.74 -8.43 6.41
CA GLU A 242 22.05 -9.67 7.12
C GLU A 242 20.80 -10.55 7.24
N SER A 243 20.98 -11.85 6.98
CA SER A 243 19.92 -12.86 7.18
C SER A 243 20.45 -14.09 7.93
N HIS A 244 19.52 -14.92 8.40
CA HIS A 244 19.86 -16.18 9.08
C HIS A 244 20.24 -17.27 8.09
N GLY A 245 19.80 -17.19 6.85
CA GLY A 245 20.10 -18.11 5.77
C GLY A 245 19.18 -19.34 5.74
N LEU A 246 17.91 -19.17 6.06
CA LEU A 246 16.90 -20.23 6.00
C LEU A 246 16.31 -20.37 4.60
N ALA A 247 16.28 -19.26 3.83
CA ALA A 247 15.63 -19.23 2.53
C ALA A 247 16.23 -20.27 1.57
N ASP A 248 15.42 -21.21 1.14
CA ASP A 248 15.76 -22.07 0.00
C ASP A 248 15.63 -21.25 -1.30
N ARG A 249 16.78 -20.93 -1.89
CA ARG A 249 16.86 -20.18 -3.15
C ARG A 249 16.47 -21.00 -4.38
N ALA A 250 16.26 -22.31 -4.21
CA ALA A 250 16.00 -23.21 -5.33
C ALA A 250 14.58 -23.07 -5.91
N THR A 251 13.61 -22.64 -5.12
CA THR A 251 12.21 -22.48 -5.56
C THR A 251 11.50 -21.30 -4.88
N PRO A 252 11.89 -20.04 -5.15
CA PRO A 252 11.12 -18.92 -4.67
C PRO A 252 9.75 -18.94 -5.35
N ALA A 253 8.68 -19.11 -4.59
CA ALA A 253 7.32 -19.02 -5.08
C ALA A 253 6.67 -17.72 -4.64
N LEU A 254 5.90 -17.09 -5.54
CA LEU A 254 5.07 -15.94 -5.19
C LEU A 254 4.01 -16.41 -4.19
N ARG A 255 4.14 -15.97 -2.93
CA ARG A 255 3.20 -16.32 -1.84
C ARG A 255 2.84 -15.09 -1.02
N PRO A 256 1.61 -14.99 -0.51
CA PRO A 256 1.25 -13.98 0.48
C PRO A 256 2.20 -14.08 1.68
N THR A 257 2.70 -12.94 2.14
CA THR A 257 3.76 -12.90 3.16
C THR A 257 3.41 -11.97 4.31
N VAL A 258 3.63 -12.42 5.55
CA VAL A 258 3.55 -11.59 6.74
C VAL A 258 4.95 -11.39 7.30
N PHE A 259 5.40 -10.15 7.32
CA PHE A 259 6.60 -9.72 8.03
C PHE A 259 6.24 -9.49 9.50
N LEU A 260 7.01 -10.06 10.41
CA LEU A 260 6.84 -9.94 11.84
C LEU A 260 8.06 -9.24 12.46
N ASP A 261 7.87 -8.19 13.27
CA ASP A 261 8.94 -7.80 14.19
C ASP A 261 9.13 -8.88 15.24
N ARG A 262 10.33 -8.97 15.81
CA ARG A 262 10.65 -9.97 16.83
C ARG A 262 10.26 -9.46 18.23
N ASP A 263 10.92 -8.38 18.67
CA ASP A 263 10.84 -7.89 20.04
C ASP A 263 9.61 -7.00 20.27
N GLY A 264 8.59 -7.50 20.95
CA GLY A 264 7.31 -6.83 21.18
C GLY A 264 6.16 -7.40 20.33
N VAL A 265 6.45 -8.31 19.39
CA VAL A 265 5.46 -9.02 18.56
C VAL A 265 5.54 -10.52 18.79
N VAL A 266 6.68 -11.14 18.55
CA VAL A 266 6.90 -12.58 18.72
C VAL A 266 7.36 -12.89 20.15
N ASN A 267 8.31 -12.12 20.67
CA ASN A 267 8.82 -12.30 22.02
C ASN A 267 8.73 -11.02 22.85
N ARG A 268 8.78 -11.19 24.18
CA ARG A 268 8.83 -10.08 25.13
C ARG A 268 10.05 -9.21 24.90
N GLY A 269 9.84 -7.93 24.60
CA GLY A 269 10.89 -6.94 24.53
C GLY A 269 11.50 -6.69 25.93
N ARG A 270 12.82 -6.49 26.01
CA ARG A 270 13.54 -6.18 27.25
C ARG A 270 14.33 -4.89 27.14
N ALA A 271 14.29 -4.05 28.17
CA ALA A 271 15.07 -2.79 28.22
C ALA A 271 16.58 -3.04 28.05
N GLY A 272 17.09 -4.19 28.51
CA GLY A 272 18.51 -4.61 28.38
C GLY A 272 18.79 -5.51 27.21
N TYR A 273 17.91 -5.60 26.24
CA TYR A 273 17.92 -6.52 25.10
C TYR A 273 17.82 -8.02 25.47
N VAL A 274 17.43 -8.83 24.50
CA VAL A 274 17.53 -10.30 24.58
C VAL A 274 18.98 -10.66 24.25
N ARG A 275 19.77 -11.05 25.26
CA ARG A 275 21.22 -11.30 25.10
C ARG A 275 21.59 -12.78 25.13
N THR A 276 20.73 -13.64 25.62
CA THR A 276 20.91 -15.09 25.70
C THR A 276 19.62 -15.81 25.29
N PRO A 277 19.65 -17.09 24.91
CA PRO A 277 18.43 -17.86 24.67
C PRO A 277 17.47 -17.86 25.85
N ASP A 278 17.95 -17.90 27.09
CA ASP A 278 17.11 -17.91 28.31
C ASP A 278 16.39 -16.56 28.54
N HIS A 279 16.83 -15.51 27.89
CA HIS A 279 16.13 -14.21 27.89
C HIS A 279 14.97 -14.16 26.88
N PHE A 280 14.88 -15.16 26.00
CA PHE A 280 13.84 -15.22 24.98
C PHE A 280 12.58 -15.86 25.56
N GLU A 281 11.48 -15.13 25.54
CA GLU A 281 10.17 -15.55 26.05
C GLU A 281 9.10 -15.17 25.03
N PHE A 282 8.38 -16.13 24.48
CA PHE A 282 7.26 -15.84 23.58
C PHE A 282 6.20 -15.00 24.29
N LEU A 283 5.64 -14.03 23.56
CA LEU A 283 4.49 -13.27 24.06
C LEU A 283 3.22 -14.16 24.04
N PRO A 284 2.28 -13.92 24.95
CA PRO A 284 0.95 -14.51 24.85
C PRO A 284 0.35 -14.25 23.46
N GLY A 285 -0.27 -15.26 22.85
CA GLY A 285 -0.86 -15.17 21.52
C GLY A 285 0.13 -15.21 20.35
N ALA A 286 1.46 -15.16 20.58
CA ALA A 286 2.44 -15.15 19.50
C ALA A 286 2.43 -16.45 18.68
N LEU A 287 2.55 -17.59 19.35
CA LEU A 287 2.54 -18.92 18.69
C LEU A 287 1.20 -19.21 18.02
N ASP A 288 0.09 -18.90 18.70
CA ASP A 288 -1.25 -19.05 18.13
C ASP A 288 -1.45 -18.18 16.88
N GLY A 289 -1.02 -16.91 16.93
CA GLY A 289 -1.10 -16.01 15.79
C GLY A 289 -0.26 -16.48 14.60
N MET A 290 0.97 -16.93 14.83
CA MET A 290 1.84 -17.46 13.77
C MET A 290 1.24 -18.72 13.14
N ARG A 291 0.71 -19.66 13.95
CA ARG A 291 0.04 -20.88 13.47
C ARG A 291 -1.18 -20.54 12.60
N ARG A 292 -2.05 -19.64 13.05
CA ARG A 292 -3.24 -19.19 12.28
C ARG A 292 -2.86 -18.58 10.93
N LEU A 293 -1.82 -17.76 10.89
CA LEU A 293 -1.33 -17.18 9.64
C LEU A 293 -0.80 -18.27 8.70
N GLN A 294 -0.03 -19.21 9.21
CA GLN A 294 0.52 -20.31 8.41
C GLN A 294 -0.60 -21.23 7.88
N GLU A 295 -1.59 -21.59 8.71
CA GLU A 295 -2.77 -22.38 8.31
C GLU A 295 -3.60 -21.67 7.24
N ALA A 296 -3.66 -20.33 7.27
CA ALA A 296 -4.29 -19.51 6.23
C ALA A 296 -3.43 -19.32 4.97
N GLY A 297 -2.30 -20.02 4.84
CA GLY A 297 -1.42 -20.01 3.67
C GLY A 297 -0.41 -18.86 3.61
N TRP A 298 -0.28 -18.05 4.67
CA TRP A 298 0.69 -16.96 4.73
C TRP A 298 2.10 -17.50 5.01
N ARG A 299 3.08 -16.99 4.26
CA ARG A 299 4.50 -17.16 4.55
C ARG A 299 4.88 -16.22 5.69
N LEU A 300 5.61 -16.74 6.68
CA LEU A 300 6.11 -15.96 7.81
C LEU A 300 7.58 -15.60 7.61
N VAL A 301 7.91 -14.31 7.76
CA VAL A 301 9.26 -13.76 7.66
C VAL A 301 9.52 -12.85 8.85
N LEU A 302 10.61 -13.07 9.56
CA LEU A 302 10.99 -12.19 10.67
C LEU A 302 11.87 -11.05 10.18
N VAL A 303 11.57 -9.80 10.62
CA VAL A 303 12.35 -8.59 10.27
C VAL A 303 12.59 -7.76 11.52
N THR A 304 13.85 -7.71 12.02
CA THR A 304 14.12 -7.17 13.35
C THR A 304 15.34 -6.26 13.43
N ASN A 305 15.24 -5.17 14.20
CA ASN A 305 16.37 -4.30 14.53
C ASN A 305 17.11 -4.86 15.74
N GLN A 306 18.38 -5.22 15.60
CA GLN A 306 19.21 -5.86 16.62
C GLN A 306 20.47 -5.04 16.94
N ASP A 307 20.26 -3.83 17.41
CA ASP A 307 21.33 -2.87 17.74
C ASP A 307 22.21 -3.30 18.93
N ALA A 308 21.82 -4.29 19.73
CA ALA A 308 22.69 -4.91 20.71
C ALA A 308 24.02 -5.43 20.09
N VAL A 309 23.96 -5.88 18.82
CA VAL A 309 25.16 -6.29 18.07
C VAL A 309 26.02 -5.06 17.73
N GLY A 310 25.40 -4.00 17.25
CA GLY A 310 26.09 -2.75 16.89
C GLY A 310 26.74 -2.06 18.10
N TRP A 311 26.11 -2.15 19.27
CA TRP A 311 26.64 -1.67 20.54
C TRP A 311 27.67 -2.61 21.15
N LYS A 312 27.98 -3.76 20.50
CA LYS A 312 28.90 -4.80 20.99
C LYS A 312 28.48 -5.41 22.34
N LEU A 313 27.19 -5.36 22.67
CA LEU A 313 26.63 -6.01 23.87
C LEU A 313 26.54 -7.52 23.71
N ILE A 314 26.39 -7.98 22.47
CA ILE A 314 26.49 -9.39 22.07
C ILE A 314 27.22 -9.49 20.72
N PRO A 315 27.98 -10.56 20.46
CA PRO A 315 28.48 -10.84 19.12
C PRO A 315 27.39 -11.40 18.19
N LYS A 316 27.56 -11.31 16.87
CA LYS A 316 26.64 -11.91 15.88
C LYS A 316 26.36 -13.40 16.14
N ALA A 317 27.39 -14.15 16.54
CA ALA A 317 27.25 -15.56 16.90
C ALA A 317 26.25 -15.80 18.06
N GLN A 318 26.22 -14.88 19.03
CA GLN A 318 25.25 -14.99 20.13
C GLN A 318 23.82 -14.67 19.67
N LEU A 319 23.63 -13.67 18.80
CA LEU A 319 22.35 -13.41 18.19
C LEU A 319 21.86 -14.64 17.40
N ARG A 320 22.76 -15.29 16.66
CA ARG A 320 22.44 -16.53 15.94
C ARG A 320 21.95 -17.63 16.88
N ARG A 321 22.63 -17.85 18.03
CA ARG A 321 22.20 -18.83 19.04
C ARG A 321 20.80 -18.52 19.59
N ILE A 322 20.45 -17.25 19.77
CA ILE A 322 19.09 -16.84 20.19
C ILE A 322 18.08 -17.21 19.11
N HIS A 323 18.37 -16.91 17.84
CA HIS A 323 17.51 -17.29 16.72
C HIS A 323 17.38 -18.81 16.58
N ASP A 324 18.49 -19.56 16.71
CA ASP A 324 18.46 -21.03 16.65
C ASP A 324 17.58 -21.64 17.75
N ALA A 325 17.63 -21.09 18.98
CA ALA A 325 16.78 -21.52 20.08
C ALA A 325 15.29 -21.20 19.82
N MET A 326 15.01 -20.03 19.29
CA MET A 326 13.66 -19.65 18.85
C MET A 326 13.14 -20.61 17.78
N LEU A 327 13.93 -20.89 16.74
CA LEU A 327 13.57 -21.80 15.65
C LEU A 327 13.28 -23.21 16.15
N LYS A 328 14.09 -23.74 17.06
CA LYS A 328 13.83 -25.05 17.70
C LYS A 328 12.51 -25.07 18.46
N SER A 329 12.11 -23.95 19.06
CA SER A 329 10.83 -23.85 19.77
C SER A 329 9.65 -23.74 18.80
N LEU A 330 9.82 -23.01 17.68
CA LEU A 330 8.82 -22.93 16.63
C LEU A 330 8.59 -24.27 15.93
N ASP A 331 9.67 -25.01 15.65
CA ASP A 331 9.64 -26.35 15.04
C ASP A 331 8.80 -27.32 15.87
N LYS A 332 8.97 -27.31 17.21
CA LYS A 332 8.14 -28.13 18.13
C LYS A 332 6.64 -27.79 18.06
N GLU A 333 6.31 -26.58 17.69
CA GLU A 333 4.93 -26.09 17.53
C GLU A 333 4.43 -26.23 16.07
N GLY A 334 5.23 -26.80 15.16
CA GLY A 334 4.90 -26.95 13.75
C GLY A 334 4.83 -25.63 12.99
N ILE A 335 5.57 -24.61 13.45
CA ILE A 335 5.59 -23.27 12.85
C ILE A 335 6.87 -23.06 12.07
N ASP A 336 6.74 -22.75 10.77
CA ASP A 336 7.86 -22.52 9.87
C ASP A 336 8.10 -21.02 9.63
N LEU A 337 9.35 -20.59 9.76
CA LEU A 337 9.81 -19.29 9.28
C LEU A 337 10.58 -19.45 7.98
N ALA A 338 10.19 -18.71 6.96
CA ALA A 338 10.86 -18.73 5.66
C ALA A 338 12.25 -18.06 5.72
N GLU A 339 12.41 -16.99 6.51
CA GLU A 339 13.71 -16.34 6.73
C GLU A 339 13.64 -15.39 7.93
N ILE A 340 14.81 -15.04 8.46
CA ILE A 340 15.01 -14.02 9.49
C ILE A 340 15.98 -12.99 8.95
N TYR A 341 15.50 -11.78 8.65
CA TYR A 341 16.33 -10.63 8.32
C TYR A 341 16.54 -9.77 9.55
N TYR A 342 17.76 -9.29 9.77
CA TYR A 342 18.05 -8.44 10.91
C TYR A 342 19.00 -7.30 10.58
N CYS A 343 18.83 -6.18 11.25
CA CYS A 343 19.76 -5.07 11.21
C CYS A 343 20.66 -5.10 12.44
N PRO A 344 21.97 -5.34 12.30
CA PRO A 344 22.90 -5.38 13.41
C PRO A 344 23.47 -4.01 13.78
N HIS A 345 23.05 -2.93 13.10
CA HIS A 345 23.66 -1.61 13.23
C HIS A 345 23.07 -0.82 14.40
N ARG A 346 23.87 0.13 14.92
CA ARG A 346 23.40 1.11 15.93
C ARG A 346 22.30 1.99 15.38
N MET A 347 21.48 2.58 16.28
CA MET A 347 20.42 3.52 15.92
C MET A 347 20.93 4.74 15.14
N THR A 348 22.16 5.15 15.35
CA THR A 348 22.82 6.29 14.68
C THR A 348 23.41 5.96 13.32
N ALA A 349 23.44 4.67 12.93
CA ALA A 349 23.98 4.26 11.63
C ALA A 349 22.98 4.56 10.51
N ASP A 350 23.42 5.25 9.46
CA ASP A 350 22.62 5.48 8.25
C ASP A 350 22.66 4.28 7.30
N CYS A 351 22.16 3.13 7.77
CA CYS A 351 22.11 1.88 6.98
C CYS A 351 20.74 1.71 6.31
N ALA A 352 20.72 1.08 5.14
CA ALA A 352 19.49 0.78 4.40
C ALA A 352 18.60 -0.27 5.10
N CYS A 353 19.18 -1.15 5.93
CA CYS A 353 18.46 -2.28 6.52
C CYS A 353 17.65 -1.93 7.76
N ARG A 354 18.00 -0.87 8.54
CA ARG A 354 17.31 -0.55 9.79
C ARG A 354 15.93 0.03 9.55
N LYS A 355 14.88 -0.58 10.11
CA LYS A 355 13.54 0.03 10.17
C LYS A 355 13.64 1.40 10.89
N PRO A 356 13.06 2.50 10.35
CA PRO A 356 11.97 2.52 9.36
C PRO A 356 12.36 2.33 7.88
N ARG A 357 13.64 2.25 7.52
CA ARG A 357 14.00 1.98 6.12
C ARG A 357 13.57 0.55 5.74
N PRO A 358 13.02 0.36 4.51
CA PRO A 358 12.43 -0.92 4.09
C PRO A 358 13.44 -1.95 3.57
N GLY A 359 14.74 -1.76 3.80
CA GLY A 359 15.79 -2.59 3.20
C GLY A 359 15.69 -4.09 3.52
N MET A 360 15.25 -4.47 4.74
CA MET A 360 15.01 -5.88 5.06
C MET A 360 13.84 -6.47 4.27
N LEU A 361 12.78 -5.68 4.02
CA LEU A 361 11.63 -6.10 3.23
C LEU A 361 12.00 -6.19 1.73
N LEU A 362 12.85 -5.28 1.24
CA LEU A 362 13.40 -5.34 -0.12
C LEU A 362 14.31 -6.57 -0.31
N ALA A 363 15.11 -6.92 0.69
CA ALA A 363 15.91 -8.15 0.66
C ALA A 363 15.01 -9.39 0.56
N ALA A 364 13.94 -9.44 1.35
CA ALA A 364 12.96 -10.52 1.27
C ALA A 364 12.23 -10.55 -0.09
N ALA A 365 11.92 -9.40 -0.68
CA ALA A 365 11.34 -9.33 -2.03
C ALA A 365 12.29 -9.96 -3.07
N ARG A 366 13.59 -9.67 -2.98
CA ARG A 366 14.62 -10.24 -3.84
C ARG A 366 14.81 -11.76 -3.62
N ASP A 367 14.91 -12.19 -2.37
CA ASP A 367 15.31 -13.56 -2.02
C ASP A 367 14.13 -14.54 -2.03
N LEU A 368 12.90 -14.07 -1.75
CA LEU A 368 11.70 -14.87 -1.58
C LEU A 368 10.58 -14.50 -2.57
N GLN A 369 10.82 -13.59 -3.51
CA GLN A 369 9.80 -13.07 -4.45
C GLN A 369 8.54 -12.54 -3.75
N VAL A 370 8.72 -11.70 -2.73
CA VAL A 370 7.58 -11.10 -2.01
C VAL A 370 7.01 -9.94 -2.79
N ASN A 371 5.71 -10.03 -3.15
CA ASN A 371 4.97 -8.92 -3.72
C ASN A 371 4.43 -8.01 -2.59
N PRO A 372 4.73 -6.71 -2.57
CA PRO A 372 4.22 -5.79 -1.54
C PRO A 372 2.69 -5.78 -1.42
N ARG A 373 1.98 -5.94 -2.54
CA ARG A 373 0.50 -5.93 -2.58
C ARG A 373 -0.11 -7.13 -1.85
N MET A 374 0.66 -8.21 -1.72
CA MET A 374 0.28 -9.46 -1.06
C MET A 374 1.00 -9.63 0.28
N ALA A 375 1.43 -8.53 0.89
CA ALA A 375 2.23 -8.57 2.12
C ALA A 375 1.63 -7.71 3.24
N TRP A 376 1.95 -8.10 4.47
CA TRP A 376 1.69 -7.36 5.70
C TRP A 376 2.99 -7.16 6.48
N MET A 377 3.09 -6.03 7.17
CA MET A 377 4.08 -5.82 8.23
C MET A 377 3.36 -5.69 9.57
N VAL A 378 3.67 -6.55 10.52
CA VAL A 378 3.15 -6.55 11.89
C VAL A 378 4.24 -6.08 12.83
N GLY A 379 3.96 -5.02 13.59
CA GLY A 379 4.92 -4.42 14.51
C GLY A 379 4.29 -3.74 15.72
N ASP A 380 5.11 -3.45 16.72
CA ASP A 380 4.73 -2.73 17.95
C ASP A 380 5.30 -1.29 18.01
N LYS A 381 6.03 -0.88 16.96
CA LYS A 381 6.68 0.45 16.86
C LYS A 381 6.32 1.16 15.57
N LEU A 382 6.37 2.49 15.59
CA LEU A 382 6.13 3.30 14.41
C LEU A 382 7.10 2.95 13.26
N SER A 383 8.35 2.63 13.60
CA SER A 383 9.38 2.21 12.62
C SER A 383 8.99 0.98 11.81
N ASP A 384 8.18 0.08 12.37
CA ASP A 384 7.69 -1.11 11.68
C ASP A 384 6.64 -0.74 10.64
N LEU A 385 5.69 0.11 11.06
CA LEU A 385 4.64 0.60 10.17
C LEU A 385 5.21 1.44 9.04
N GLU A 386 6.19 2.29 9.33
CA GLU A 386 6.88 3.11 8.33
C GLU A 386 7.65 2.23 7.33
N ALA A 387 8.34 1.19 7.79
CA ALA A 387 9.02 0.25 6.92
C ALA A 387 8.02 -0.49 6.01
N GLY A 388 6.91 -1.01 6.57
CA GLY A 388 5.86 -1.66 5.80
C GLY A 388 5.20 -0.73 4.79
N ARG A 389 4.82 0.49 5.21
CA ARG A 389 4.25 1.50 4.32
C ARG A 389 5.26 1.97 3.26
N GLY A 390 6.55 2.10 3.63
CA GLY A 390 7.64 2.38 2.69
C GLY A 390 7.73 1.30 1.63
N PHE A 391 7.73 0.03 2.01
CA PHE A 391 7.73 -1.11 1.09
C PHE A 391 6.46 -1.20 0.23
N GLY A 392 5.35 -0.58 0.64
CA GLY A 392 4.09 -0.59 -0.10
C GLY A 392 3.13 -1.71 0.31
N CYS A 393 3.34 -2.35 1.45
CA CYS A 393 2.46 -3.37 2.00
C CYS A 393 1.45 -2.82 3.03
N ARG A 394 0.49 -3.64 3.43
CA ARG A 394 -0.42 -3.36 4.53
C ARG A 394 0.33 -3.44 5.86
N VAL A 395 -0.18 -2.74 6.89
CA VAL A 395 0.47 -2.71 8.19
C VAL A 395 -0.51 -2.98 9.33
N ALA A 396 -0.08 -3.79 10.29
CA ALA A 396 -0.82 -4.09 11.50
C ALA A 396 -0.01 -3.66 12.73
N TRP A 397 -0.69 -3.00 13.68
CA TRP A 397 -0.14 -2.62 14.96
C TRP A 397 -0.56 -3.63 16.03
N VAL A 398 0.38 -4.11 16.81
CA VAL A 398 0.14 -4.91 18.01
C VAL A 398 0.71 -4.22 19.25
N GLY A 399 0.05 -4.39 20.41
CA GLY A 399 0.54 -3.82 21.65
C GLY A 399 -0.56 -3.40 22.63
N SER A 400 -0.15 -2.97 23.83
CA SER A 400 -1.05 -2.60 24.90
C SER A 400 -1.94 -1.40 24.59
N LYS A 401 -3.11 -1.29 25.26
CA LYS A 401 -4.05 -0.15 25.13
C LYS A 401 -3.38 1.23 25.32
N ALA A 402 -2.39 1.31 26.21
CA ALA A 402 -1.65 2.56 26.45
C ALA A 402 -0.81 3.00 25.23
N TRP A 403 -0.20 2.06 24.53
CA TRP A 403 0.52 2.29 23.27
C TRP A 403 -0.44 2.68 22.15
N ARG A 404 -1.62 2.06 22.05
CA ARG A 404 -2.67 2.45 21.10
C ARG A 404 -3.09 3.92 21.28
N ALA A 405 -3.29 4.36 22.51
CA ALA A 405 -3.68 5.75 22.81
C ALA A 405 -2.60 6.76 22.37
N ARG A 406 -1.32 6.46 22.61
CA ARG A 406 -0.19 7.28 22.17
C ARG A 406 -0.07 7.32 20.65
N PHE A 407 -0.22 6.18 20.00
CA PHE A 407 -0.20 6.03 18.55
C PHE A 407 -1.35 6.80 17.88
N ALA A 408 -2.59 6.72 18.38
CA ALA A 408 -3.74 7.41 17.83
C ALA A 408 -3.58 8.93 17.81
N LYS A 409 -2.85 9.52 18.77
CA LYS A 409 -2.55 10.96 18.83
C LYS A 409 -1.42 11.37 17.87
N ALA A 410 -0.39 10.53 17.72
CA ALA A 410 0.80 10.85 16.93
C ALA A 410 0.62 10.63 15.44
N ALA A 411 -0.29 9.74 15.02
CA ALA A 411 -0.26 9.12 13.72
C ALA A 411 -1.52 9.29 12.88
N ARG A 412 -2.15 10.45 12.87
CA ARG A 412 -3.26 10.72 11.91
C ARG A 412 -2.89 10.45 10.45
N SER A 413 -1.61 10.57 10.09
CA SER A 413 -1.08 10.29 8.75
C SER A 413 -0.65 8.83 8.54
N TRP A 414 -0.53 8.02 9.59
CA TRP A 414 0.04 6.67 9.57
C TRP A 414 -0.87 5.63 10.20
N ARG A 415 -2.19 5.75 9.99
CA ARG A 415 -3.13 4.77 10.54
C ARG A 415 -2.78 3.38 10.04
N PRO A 416 -2.57 2.39 10.95
CA PRO A 416 -2.45 1.00 10.54
C PRO A 416 -3.77 0.50 9.95
N ASP A 417 -3.70 -0.51 9.09
CA ASP A 417 -4.89 -1.15 8.52
C ASP A 417 -5.59 -2.02 9.57
N VAL A 418 -4.80 -2.56 10.52
CA VAL A 418 -5.26 -3.35 11.65
C VAL A 418 -4.60 -2.85 12.94
N VAL A 419 -5.37 -2.76 14.02
CA VAL A 419 -4.89 -2.52 15.39
C VAL A 419 -5.39 -3.65 16.27
N ALA A 420 -4.47 -4.36 16.91
CA ALA A 420 -4.73 -5.54 17.72
C ALA A 420 -3.98 -5.47 19.07
N ASP A 421 -4.45 -6.22 20.08
CA ASP A 421 -3.74 -6.30 21.37
C ASP A 421 -2.52 -7.21 21.29
N ASP A 422 -2.62 -8.28 20.50
CA ASP A 422 -1.54 -9.27 20.29
C ASP A 422 -1.54 -9.81 18.85
N LEU A 423 -0.61 -10.72 18.57
CA LEU A 423 -0.47 -11.31 17.24
C LEU A 423 -1.64 -12.24 16.89
N ALA A 424 -2.29 -12.91 17.84
CA ALA A 424 -3.42 -13.79 17.57
C ALA A 424 -4.65 -13.02 17.09
N GLU A 425 -4.92 -11.86 17.70
CA GLU A 425 -5.98 -10.95 17.25
C GLU A 425 -5.68 -10.35 15.88
N ALA A 426 -4.44 -9.90 15.65
CA ALA A 426 -4.00 -9.41 14.34
C ALA A 426 -4.15 -10.48 13.25
N ALA A 427 -3.68 -11.70 13.53
CA ALA A 427 -3.76 -12.85 12.65
C ALA A 427 -5.21 -13.18 12.25
N SER A 428 -6.14 -13.11 13.20
CA SER A 428 -7.56 -13.39 12.95
C SER A 428 -8.18 -12.42 11.93
N THR A 429 -7.65 -11.20 11.82
CA THR A 429 -8.08 -10.21 10.85
C THR A 429 -7.34 -10.37 9.52
N ILE A 430 -6.02 -10.60 9.57
CA ILE A 430 -5.17 -10.79 8.38
C ILE A 430 -5.59 -12.03 7.60
N ALA A 431 -5.85 -13.14 8.30
CA ALA A 431 -6.25 -14.41 7.69
C ALA A 431 -7.59 -14.34 6.93
N LYS A 432 -8.50 -13.45 7.32
CA LYS A 432 -9.80 -13.24 6.66
C LYS A 432 -9.73 -12.32 5.45
N GLY A 433 -8.62 -11.59 5.30
CA GLY A 433 -8.43 -10.70 4.15
C GLY A 433 -8.32 -11.50 2.85
N PRO A 434 -8.80 -10.98 1.72
CA PRO A 434 -8.62 -11.65 0.45
C PRO A 434 -7.11 -11.86 0.24
N VAL A 435 -6.73 -13.14 0.09
CA VAL A 435 -5.50 -13.47 -0.63
C VAL A 435 -5.79 -12.99 -2.04
N MET A 436 -5.31 -11.79 -2.40
CA MET A 436 -5.44 -11.33 -3.79
C MET A 436 -4.70 -12.36 -4.62
N GLU A 437 -5.42 -13.03 -5.52
CA GLU A 437 -4.77 -13.90 -6.49
C GLU A 437 -3.67 -13.09 -7.19
N PRO A 438 -2.46 -13.66 -7.32
CA PRO A 438 -1.42 -13.00 -8.09
C PRO A 438 -1.96 -12.74 -9.50
N PRO A 439 -1.65 -11.60 -10.11
CA PRO A 439 -1.94 -11.43 -11.53
C PRO A 439 -1.34 -12.64 -12.27
N ALA A 440 -2.16 -13.26 -13.11
CA ALA A 440 -1.76 -14.47 -13.84
C ALA A 440 -0.37 -14.25 -14.42
N THR A 441 0.58 -15.10 -14.04
CA THR A 441 1.95 -15.05 -14.56
C THR A 441 1.85 -15.20 -16.07
N ARG A 442 2.15 -14.14 -16.80
CA ARG A 442 2.42 -14.26 -18.23
C ARG A 442 3.69 -15.08 -18.33
N GLU A 443 3.51 -16.36 -18.68
CA GLU A 443 4.63 -17.13 -19.19
C GLU A 443 5.24 -16.33 -20.35
N ALA A 444 6.46 -15.87 -20.16
CA ALA A 444 7.25 -15.32 -21.24
C ALA A 444 7.46 -16.47 -22.24
N LYS A 445 6.65 -16.49 -23.30
CA LYS A 445 7.00 -17.27 -24.47
C LYS A 445 8.23 -16.61 -25.07
N VAL A 446 9.35 -17.34 -24.98
CA VAL A 446 10.61 -17.10 -25.69
C VAL A 446 10.36 -17.07 -27.20
#